data_763764f2d7de9f70372269d9ae0f12c8
#
_entry.id   763764f2d7de9f70372269d9ae0f12c8
#
_cell.length_a   1.000
_cell.length_b   1.000
_cell.length_c   1.000
_cell.angle_alpha   90.00
_cell.angle_beta   90.00
_cell.angle_gamma   90.00
#
_symmetry.space_group_name_H-M   'P 1'
#
loop_
_entity.id
_entity.type
_entity.pdbx_description
1 polymer ?
#
loop_
_entity_poly.entity_id
_entity_poly.type
_entity_poly.pdbx_seq_one_letter_code
_entity_poly.pdbx_strand_id
1 'polypeptide(L)' 'MDISVIIPLLNEEESLQELHDWIAKVMQSNRFVYEIIFIDDGSTDTSWNVIEKLSKVNTAVKGIRFQKNFGKS' A
#
# COMPACT_ATOMS: atom_id res chain seq x y z
N MET A 1 17.08 7.05 -2.38
CA MET A 1 15.90 6.58 -1.60
C MET A 1 16.23 6.60 -0.13
N ASP A 2 15.52 7.42 0.62
CA ASP A 2 15.84 7.56 2.05
C ASP A 2 15.11 6.53 2.89
N ILE A 3 13.83 6.27 2.57
CA ILE A 3 12.99 5.43 3.40
C ILE A 3 12.10 4.56 2.52
N SER A 4 12.04 3.27 2.85
CA SER A 4 11.06 2.36 2.26
C SER A 4 10.14 1.90 3.38
N VAL A 5 8.85 2.18 3.22
CA VAL A 5 7.83 1.78 4.19
C VAL A 5 7.12 0.55 3.64
N ILE A 6 7.22 -0.56 4.34
CA ILE A 6 6.62 -1.82 3.89
C ILE A 6 5.43 -2.12 4.80
N ILE A 7 4.25 -2.22 4.21
CA ILE A 7 3.01 -2.37 4.94
C ILE A 7 2.28 -3.63 4.49
N PRO A 8 2.38 -4.72 5.24
CA PRO A 8 1.56 -5.89 4.96
C PRO A 8 0.13 -5.65 5.43
N LEU A 9 -0.83 -6.12 4.66
CA LEU A 9 -2.23 -5.89 4.98
C LEU A 9 -3.12 -7.02 4.51
N LEU A 10 -4.29 -7.10 5.12
CA LEU A 10 -5.33 -8.03 4.72
C LEU A 10 -6.67 -7.39 5.08
N ASN A 11 -7.51 -7.14 4.07
CA ASN A 11 -8.86 -6.60 4.26
C ASN A 11 -8.88 -5.29 5.05
N GLU A 12 -8.10 -4.31 4.57
CA GLU A 12 -7.97 -3.02 5.23
C GLU A 12 -8.46 -1.87 4.35
N GLU A 13 -9.47 -2.12 3.52
CA GLU A 13 -9.89 -1.12 2.53
C GLU A 13 -10.27 0.22 3.16
N GLU A 14 -10.81 0.21 4.37
CA GLU A 14 -11.29 1.44 4.99
C GLU A 14 -10.18 2.30 5.56
N SER A 15 -9.05 1.71 5.90
CA SER A 15 -7.98 2.46 6.55
C SER A 15 -6.80 2.77 5.64
N LEU A 16 -6.75 2.19 4.43
CA LEU A 16 -5.61 2.35 3.55
C LEU A 16 -5.40 3.79 3.10
N GLN A 17 -6.48 4.48 2.71
CA GLN A 17 -6.38 5.85 2.24
C GLN A 17 -5.86 6.76 3.34
N GLU A 18 -6.39 6.61 4.53
CA GLU A 18 -5.98 7.42 5.65
C GLU A 18 -4.54 7.16 6.03
N LEU A 19 -4.13 5.90 6.05
CA LEU A 19 -2.77 5.54 6.36
C LEU A 19 -1.80 6.10 5.33
N HIS A 20 -2.15 5.97 4.05
CA HIS A 20 -1.33 6.53 2.98
C HIS A 20 -1.16 8.03 3.16
N ASP A 21 -2.28 8.74 3.40
CA ASP A 21 -2.25 10.20 3.51
C ASP A 21 -1.36 10.63 4.68
N TRP A 22 -1.45 9.91 5.78
CA TRP A 22 -0.63 10.22 6.95
C TRP A 22 0.84 10.03 6.68
N ILE A 23 1.21 8.89 6.06
CA ILE A 23 2.62 8.60 5.76
C ILE A 23 3.15 9.61 4.76
N ALA A 24 2.40 9.89 3.70
CA ALA A 24 2.84 10.82 2.68
C ALA A 24 3.07 12.21 3.28
N LYS A 25 2.18 12.64 4.18
CA LYS A 25 2.31 13.92 4.81
C LYS A 25 3.56 14.01 5.67
N VAL A 26 3.84 12.97 6.45
CA VAL A 26 5.01 12.94 7.31
C VAL A 26 6.29 12.97 6.47
N MET A 27 6.34 12.16 5.41
CA MET A 27 7.52 12.09 4.56
C MET A 27 7.78 13.40 3.83
N GLN A 28 6.72 14.02 3.31
CA GLN A 28 6.87 15.29 2.59
C GLN A 28 7.26 16.41 3.54
N SER A 29 6.72 16.43 4.75
CA SER A 29 7.05 17.43 5.74
C SER A 29 8.52 17.37 6.13
N ASN A 30 9.11 16.19 6.11
CA ASN A 30 10.51 15.99 6.45
C ASN A 30 11.41 15.95 5.23
N ARG A 31 10.83 16.14 4.04
CA ARG A 31 11.57 16.16 2.78
C ARG A 31 12.35 14.88 2.51
N PHE A 32 11.79 13.75 2.93
CA PHE A 32 12.39 12.46 2.61
C PHE A 32 12.03 12.02 1.21
N VAL A 33 12.98 11.36 0.56
CA VAL A 33 12.69 10.60 -0.66
C VAL A 33 12.26 9.21 -0.20
N TYR A 34 11.04 8.83 -0.50
CA TYR A 34 10.44 7.65 0.10
C TYR A 34 9.69 6.81 -0.92
N GLU A 35 9.41 5.57 -0.53
CA GLU A 35 8.47 4.73 -1.23
C GLU A 35 7.60 4.01 -0.20
N ILE A 36 6.37 3.72 -0.57
CA ILE A 36 5.45 2.95 0.25
C ILE A 36 5.12 1.68 -0.53
N ILE A 37 5.36 0.53 0.08
CA ILE A 37 5.10 -0.75 -0.56
C ILE A 37 4.01 -1.46 0.24
N PHE A 38 2.81 -1.50 -0.34
CA PHE A 38 1.69 -2.24 0.25
C PHE A 38 1.77 -3.69 -0.20
N ILE A 39 1.74 -4.60 0.75
CA ILE A 39 1.75 -6.03 0.45
C ILE A 39 0.39 -6.59 0.82
N ASP A 40 -0.42 -6.87 -0.19
CA ASP A 40 -1.76 -7.41 0.01
C ASP A 40 -1.66 -8.93 0.10
N ASP A 41 -1.97 -9.45 1.27
CA ASP A 41 -1.84 -10.87 1.56
C ASP A 41 -3.14 -11.63 1.25
N GLY A 42 -3.74 -11.34 0.12
CA GLY A 42 -4.91 -12.07 -0.35
C GLY A 42 -6.23 -11.49 0.10
N SER A 43 -6.34 -10.16 0.15
CA SER A 43 -7.59 -9.53 0.55
C SER A 43 -8.76 -9.92 -0.34
N THR A 44 -9.92 -10.10 0.27
CA THR A 44 -11.15 -10.40 -0.46
C THR A 44 -12.04 -9.18 -0.61
N ASP A 45 -11.67 -8.06 0.01
CA ASP A 45 -12.41 -6.80 -0.13
C ASP A 45 -11.77 -5.96 -1.25
N THR A 46 -12.01 -4.64 -1.25
CA THR A 46 -11.49 -3.76 -2.28
C THR A 46 -10.13 -3.16 -1.93
N SER A 47 -9.42 -3.74 -0.97
CA SER A 47 -8.10 -3.24 -0.56
C SER A 47 -7.16 -3.07 -1.77
N TRP A 48 -7.11 -4.08 -2.65
CA TRP A 48 -6.23 -3.99 -3.80
C TRP A 48 -6.60 -2.84 -4.72
N ASN A 49 -7.89 -2.60 -4.91
CA ASN A 49 -8.35 -1.49 -5.74
C ASN A 49 -7.91 -0.14 -5.16
N VAL A 50 -7.93 -0.02 -3.84
CA VAL A 50 -7.46 1.20 -3.17
C VAL A 50 -5.96 1.37 -3.41
N ILE A 51 -5.19 0.30 -3.28
CA ILE A 51 -3.75 0.35 -3.54
C ILE A 51 -3.47 0.80 -4.97
N GLU A 52 -4.20 0.26 -5.93
CA GLU A 52 -4.02 0.66 -7.32
C GLU A 52 -4.33 2.13 -7.54
N LYS A 53 -5.39 2.63 -6.92
CA LYS A 53 -5.73 4.05 -7.03
C LYS A 53 -4.64 4.91 -6.43
N LEU A 54 -4.13 4.54 -5.27
CA LEU A 54 -3.09 5.30 -4.61
C LEU A 54 -1.81 5.34 -5.45
N SER A 55 -1.48 4.23 -6.10
CA SER A 55 -0.28 4.19 -6.92
C SER A 55 -0.38 5.08 -8.15
N LYS A 56 -1.60 5.35 -8.60
CA LYS A 56 -1.80 6.24 -9.74
C LYS A 56 -1.67 7.71 -9.36
N VAL A 57 -2.04 8.07 -8.15
CA VAL A 57 -1.94 9.46 -7.71
C VAL A 57 -0.62 9.76 -7.03
N ASN A 58 0.10 8.75 -6.57
CA ASN A 58 1.38 8.95 -5.90
C ASN A 58 2.37 7.92 -6.42
N THR A 59 3.35 8.39 -7.19
CA THR A 59 4.33 7.51 -7.83
C THR A 59 5.23 6.80 -6.81
N ALA A 60 5.25 7.25 -5.57
CA ALA A 60 6.01 6.58 -4.52
C ALA A 60 5.31 5.33 -4.00
N VAL A 61 4.05 5.11 -4.36
CA VAL A 61 3.28 3.97 -3.87
C VAL A 61 3.43 2.80 -4.83
N LYS A 62 3.74 1.63 -4.27
CA LYS A 62 3.83 0.38 -5.02
C LYS A 62 2.98 -0.67 -4.31
N GLY A 63 2.48 -1.61 -5.07
CA GLY A 63 1.68 -2.68 -4.51
C GLY A 63 2.19 -4.04 -4.95
N ILE A 64 2.17 -4.98 -4.01
CA ILE A 64 2.46 -6.38 -4.28
C ILE A 64 1.28 -7.18 -3.79
N ARG A 65 0.76 -8.04 -4.64
CA ARG A 65 -0.42 -8.83 -4.30
C ARG A 65 -0.07 -10.30 -4.32
N PHE A 66 -0.31 -10.96 -3.20
CA PHE A 66 -0.17 -12.41 -3.11
C PHE A 66 -1.53 -13.04 -3.31
N GLN A 67 -1.59 -14.03 -4.17
CA GLN A 67 -2.81 -14.79 -4.34
C GLN A 67 -2.76 -16.01 -3.45
N LYS A 68 -3.87 -16.26 -2.78
CA LYS A 68 -3.93 -17.37 -1.85
C LYS A 68 -4.85 -18.45 -2.33
N ASN A 69 -4.80 -18.75 -3.60
CA ASN A 69 -5.63 -19.80 -4.12
C ASN A 69 -4.84 -21.08 -4.33
N PHE A 70 -3.76 -21.22 -3.62
CA PHE A 70 -3.02 -22.45 -3.72
C PHE A 70 -3.67 -23.48 -2.85
N GLY A 71 -3.57 -24.57 -3.15
CA GLY A 71 -4.21 -25.59 -2.51
C GLY A 71 -5.38 -26.05 -3.24
N LYS A 72 -5.57 -25.51 -4.00
CA LYS A 72 -6.43 -26.02 -4.69
C LYS A 72 -5.90 -26.43 -5.67
N SER A 73 -5.49 -26.31 -5.65
CA SER A 73 -5.04 -26.56 -6.70
C SER A 73 -5.08 -27.51 -7.17
#